data_d9296a9cb51c3af08cc85419092a33c5
#
_entry.id   d9296a9cb51c3af08cc85419092a33c5
#
_cell.length_a   1.000
_cell.length_b   1.000
_cell.length_c   1.000
_cell.angle_alpha   90.00
_cell.angle_beta   90.00
_cell.angle_gamma   90.00
#
_symmetry.space_group_name_H-M   'P 1'
#
loop_
_entity.id
_entity.type
_entity.pdbx_description
1 polymer ?
#
loop_
_entity_poly.entity_id
_entity_poly.type
_entity_poly.pdbx_seq_one_letter_code
_entity_poly.pdbx_strand_id
1 'polypeptide(L)'
;QCGEITLCNNDSCRLLILNLYSYVINPFTSESKFDFKLFEKHVKIAQRLMDDLIELELEKIDAILSKIELDPEPDYIKYAEKQLWLNIKEKCINGRRTGLGITAEGDMLAALGIRYGTNEGNEFSNKVHQILKIAAYSASVDMAKDRGSFPISNAEREENNPVMERIKEE
;
A
#
# COMPACT_ATOMS: atom_id res chain seq x y z
N GLN A 1 11.45 -9.91 5.59
CA GLN A 1 10.53 -10.98 5.24
C GLN A 1 10.54 -11.18 3.73
N CYS A 2 9.45 -11.17 3.02
CA CYS A 2 9.38 -11.54 1.60
C CYS A 2 10.18 -10.64 0.62
N GLY A 3 10.83 -9.60 1.09
CA GLY A 3 11.70 -8.73 0.28
C GLY A 3 10.98 -7.62 -0.50
N GLU A 4 9.71 -7.37 -0.18
CA GLU A 4 8.90 -6.35 -0.87
C GLU A 4 9.38 -4.93 -0.59
N ILE A 5 9.83 -4.67 0.64
CA ILE A 5 10.18 -3.34 1.10
C ILE A 5 11.24 -3.40 2.21
N THR A 6 12.16 -2.46 2.19
CA THR A 6 13.11 -2.24 3.30
C THR A 6 12.44 -1.40 4.39
N LEU A 7 12.48 -1.90 5.63
CA LEU A 7 11.92 -1.23 6.80
C LEU A 7 13.01 -0.88 7.80
N CYS A 8 12.82 0.23 8.53
CA CYS A 8 13.63 0.58 9.68
C CYS A 8 13.24 -0.28 10.90
N ASN A 9 14.05 -0.20 11.97
CA ASN A 9 13.66 -0.79 13.27
C ASN A 9 12.36 -0.18 13.75
N ASN A 10 11.46 -1.02 14.30
CA ASN A 10 10.14 -0.63 14.83
C ASN A 10 9.18 -0.05 13.77
N ASP A 11 9.46 -0.28 12.49
CA ASP A 11 8.61 0.14 11.38
C ASP A 11 7.73 -1.02 10.88
N SER A 12 6.62 -0.70 10.23
CA SER A 12 5.70 -1.68 9.65
C SER A 12 5.07 -1.14 8.37
N CYS A 13 4.60 -2.04 7.51
CA CYS A 13 3.88 -1.73 6.28
C CYS A 13 2.44 -2.25 6.37
N ARG A 14 1.45 -1.41 6.06
CA ARG A 14 0.03 -1.79 6.02
C ARG A 14 -0.28 -2.32 4.64
N LEU A 15 -0.77 -3.56 4.59
CA LEU A 15 -0.99 -4.27 3.34
C LEU A 15 -2.48 -4.33 2.99
N LEU A 16 -2.79 -4.07 1.71
CA LEU A 16 -4.10 -4.29 1.14
C LEU A 16 -3.95 -4.92 -0.24
N ILE A 17 -4.78 -5.90 -0.55
CA ILE A 17 -4.70 -6.68 -1.79
C ILE A 17 -6.00 -6.57 -2.55
N LEU A 18 -5.93 -6.20 -3.83
CA LEU A 18 -7.05 -6.19 -4.75
C LEU A 18 -7.11 -7.51 -5.54
N ASN A 19 -8.28 -8.11 -5.61
CA ASN A 19 -8.51 -9.33 -6.38
C ASN A 19 -8.83 -8.97 -7.84
N LEU A 20 -7.89 -9.24 -8.76
CA LEU A 20 -8.00 -8.89 -10.18
C LEU A 20 -9.17 -9.59 -10.88
N TYR A 21 -9.49 -10.82 -10.51
CA TYR A 21 -10.63 -11.54 -11.08
C TYR A 21 -11.96 -10.79 -10.90
N SER A 22 -12.10 -10.04 -9.83
CA SER A 22 -13.32 -9.27 -9.54
C SER A 22 -13.60 -8.13 -10.53
N TYR A 23 -12.65 -7.80 -11.39
CA TYR A 23 -12.78 -6.76 -12.43
C TYR A 23 -13.04 -7.35 -13.83
N VAL A 24 -13.15 -8.67 -13.94
CA VAL A 24 -13.47 -9.31 -15.22
C VAL A 24 -14.98 -9.31 -15.43
N ILE A 25 -15.40 -8.70 -16.51
CA ILE A 25 -16.80 -8.68 -16.98
C ILE A 25 -16.99 -9.85 -17.95
N ASN A 26 -18.10 -10.58 -17.86
CA ASN A 26 -18.44 -11.75 -18.68
C ASN A 26 -17.29 -12.81 -18.71
N PRO A 27 -16.80 -13.28 -17.54
CA PRO A 27 -15.67 -14.20 -17.50
C PRO A 27 -15.93 -15.47 -18.30
N PHE A 28 -14.88 -16.01 -18.93
CA PHE A 28 -14.91 -17.26 -19.71
C PHE A 28 -15.83 -17.22 -20.96
N THR A 29 -16.09 -16.04 -21.51
CA THR A 29 -16.85 -15.86 -22.75
C THR A 29 -16.04 -15.12 -23.81
N SER A 30 -16.50 -15.13 -25.05
CA SER A 30 -15.90 -14.34 -26.15
C SER A 30 -16.03 -12.82 -25.93
N GLU A 31 -16.89 -12.40 -25.01
CA GLU A 31 -17.11 -10.98 -24.66
C GLU A 31 -16.41 -10.59 -23.34
N SER A 32 -15.53 -11.45 -22.83
CA SER A 32 -14.79 -11.18 -21.60
C SER A 32 -13.92 -9.93 -21.75
N LYS A 33 -13.94 -9.08 -20.74
CA LYS A 33 -13.12 -7.86 -20.70
C LYS A 33 -12.80 -7.45 -19.27
N PHE A 34 -11.70 -6.76 -19.10
CA PHE A 34 -11.30 -6.21 -17.79
C PHE A 34 -11.81 -4.75 -17.65
N ASP A 35 -12.42 -4.44 -16.52
CA ASP A 35 -12.88 -3.09 -16.19
C ASP A 35 -11.76 -2.25 -15.59
N PHE A 36 -10.91 -1.71 -16.46
CA PHE A 36 -9.79 -0.85 -16.06
C PHE A 36 -10.23 0.40 -15.28
N LYS A 37 -11.41 0.96 -15.60
CA LYS A 37 -11.90 2.18 -14.94
C LYS A 37 -12.32 1.91 -13.49
N LEU A 38 -13.02 0.80 -13.28
CA LEU A 38 -13.40 0.37 -11.94
C LEU A 38 -12.17 -0.01 -11.12
N PHE A 39 -11.21 -0.72 -11.73
CA PHE A 39 -9.95 -1.07 -11.10
C PHE A 39 -9.17 0.16 -10.67
N GLU A 40 -8.92 1.13 -11.55
CA GLU A 40 -8.25 2.39 -11.24
C GLU A 40 -8.92 3.13 -10.07
N LYS A 41 -10.26 3.23 -10.10
CA LYS A 41 -11.03 3.84 -9.02
C LYS A 41 -10.80 3.14 -7.68
N HIS A 42 -10.82 1.80 -7.67
CA HIS A 42 -10.63 1.03 -6.45
C HIS A 42 -9.18 1.08 -5.95
N VAL A 43 -8.20 1.17 -6.83
CA VAL A 43 -6.79 1.40 -6.45
C VAL A 43 -6.66 2.70 -5.65
N LYS A 44 -7.24 3.80 -6.14
CA LYS A 44 -7.21 5.10 -5.44
C LYS A 44 -7.89 5.04 -4.07
N ILE A 45 -9.03 4.37 -3.99
CA ILE A 45 -9.75 4.17 -2.71
C ILE A 45 -8.92 3.30 -1.75
N ALA A 46 -8.34 2.20 -2.25
CA ALA A 46 -7.53 1.29 -1.46
C ALA A 46 -6.29 1.98 -0.87
N GLN A 47 -5.62 2.83 -1.67
CA GLN A 47 -4.49 3.62 -1.20
C GLN A 47 -4.88 4.56 -0.05
N ARG A 48 -6.04 5.21 -0.14
CA ARG A 48 -6.57 6.06 0.93
C ARG A 48 -6.94 5.26 2.17
N LEU A 49 -7.60 4.11 2.01
CA LEU A 49 -7.96 3.24 3.14
C LEU A 49 -6.73 2.78 3.93
N MET A 50 -5.61 2.48 3.26
CA MET A 50 -4.38 2.12 3.96
C MET A 50 -3.79 3.27 4.77
N ASP A 51 -3.90 4.51 4.29
CA ASP A 51 -3.49 5.69 5.05
C ASP A 51 -4.43 5.96 6.24
N ASP A 52 -5.72 5.74 6.07
CA ASP A 52 -6.70 5.83 7.17
C ASP A 52 -6.48 4.73 8.23
N LEU A 53 -6.02 3.53 7.84
CA LEU A 53 -5.61 2.47 8.79
C LEU A 53 -4.43 2.90 9.67
N ILE A 54 -3.54 3.77 9.18
CA ILE A 54 -2.45 4.34 9.98
C ILE A 54 -3.00 5.21 11.11
N GLU A 55 -4.03 6.01 10.85
CA GLU A 55 -4.69 6.80 11.90
C GLU A 55 -5.30 5.91 12.99
N LEU A 56 -6.02 4.85 12.60
CA LEU A 56 -6.58 3.88 13.55
C LEU A 56 -5.49 3.16 14.35
N GLU A 57 -4.35 2.86 13.75
CA GLU A 57 -3.20 2.29 14.46
C GLU A 57 -2.62 3.27 15.47
N LEU A 58 -2.49 4.55 15.12
CA LEU A 58 -2.02 5.60 16.04
C LEU A 58 -2.95 5.75 17.24
N GLU A 59 -4.27 5.78 17.03
CA GLU A 59 -5.27 5.76 18.10
C GLU A 59 -5.10 4.55 19.02
N LYS A 60 -4.85 3.36 18.43
CA LYS A 60 -4.64 2.14 19.19
C LYS A 60 -3.34 2.18 19.99
N ILE A 61 -2.26 2.73 19.44
CA ILE A 61 -0.99 2.90 20.14
C ILE A 61 -1.18 3.84 21.34
N ASP A 62 -1.93 4.93 21.20
CA ASP A 62 -2.21 5.84 22.31
C ASP A 62 -3.03 5.16 23.43
N ALA A 63 -3.97 4.31 23.07
CA ALA A 63 -4.69 3.49 24.05
C ALA A 63 -3.77 2.50 24.78
N ILE A 64 -2.80 1.90 24.05
CA ILE A 64 -1.80 0.99 24.66
C ILE A 64 -0.89 1.76 25.62
N LEU A 65 -0.38 2.92 25.21
CA LEU A 65 0.46 3.77 26.07
C LEU A 65 -0.28 4.17 27.34
N SER A 66 -1.55 4.54 27.23
CA SER A 66 -2.40 4.86 28.40
C SER A 66 -2.61 3.66 29.32
N LYS A 67 -2.77 2.45 28.75
CA LYS A 67 -2.87 1.21 29.52
C LYS A 67 -1.59 0.92 30.29
N ILE A 68 -0.42 1.04 29.68
CA ILE A 68 0.88 0.82 30.32
C ILE A 68 1.05 1.68 31.56
N GLU A 69 0.60 2.93 31.56
CA GLU A 69 0.69 3.82 32.72
C GLU A 69 -0.12 3.28 33.92
N LEU A 70 -1.24 2.59 33.66
CA LEU A 70 -2.15 2.07 34.67
C LEU A 70 -1.83 0.61 35.08
N ASP A 71 -0.89 -0.04 34.40
CA ASP A 71 -0.54 -1.44 34.61
C ASP A 71 0.16 -1.61 35.99
N PRO A 72 -0.16 -2.65 36.78
CA PRO A 72 0.48 -2.90 38.08
C PRO A 72 1.91 -3.46 37.99
N GLU A 73 2.47 -3.61 36.77
CA GLU A 73 3.82 -4.12 36.56
C GLU A 73 4.91 -3.21 37.11
N PRO A 74 6.12 -3.76 37.40
CA PRO A 74 7.26 -2.97 37.87
C PRO A 74 7.66 -1.88 36.87
N ASP A 75 8.09 -0.72 37.40
CA ASP A 75 8.42 0.47 36.61
C ASP A 75 9.43 0.23 35.47
N TYR A 76 10.40 -0.67 35.67
CA TYR A 76 11.39 -0.97 34.62
C TYR A 76 10.78 -1.72 33.42
N ILE A 77 9.74 -2.55 33.64
CA ILE A 77 9.00 -3.21 32.57
C ILE A 77 8.16 -2.19 31.84
N LYS A 78 7.38 -1.40 32.56
CA LYS A 78 6.55 -0.30 32.02
C LYS A 78 7.38 0.66 31.17
N TYR A 79 8.58 1.02 31.65
CA TYR A 79 9.50 1.87 30.90
C TYR A 79 9.93 1.24 29.57
N ALA A 80 10.33 -0.04 29.57
CA ALA A 80 10.76 -0.73 28.37
C ALA A 80 9.62 -0.85 27.32
N GLU A 81 8.42 -1.21 27.76
CA GLU A 81 7.23 -1.28 26.90
C GLU A 81 6.86 0.09 26.34
N LYS A 82 6.83 1.12 27.19
CA LYS A 82 6.54 2.49 26.78
C LYS A 82 7.52 2.98 25.71
N GLN A 83 8.83 2.75 25.88
CA GLN A 83 9.83 3.14 24.90
C GLN A 83 9.62 2.41 23.56
N LEU A 84 9.30 1.12 23.59
CA LEU A 84 8.99 0.35 22.37
C LEU A 84 7.81 0.97 21.60
N TRP A 85 6.69 1.21 22.29
CA TRP A 85 5.49 1.76 21.64
C TRP A 85 5.67 3.20 21.16
N LEU A 86 6.45 4.03 21.88
CA LEU A 86 6.81 5.36 21.41
C LEU A 86 7.66 5.31 20.14
N ASN A 87 8.62 4.39 20.05
CA ASN A 87 9.42 4.19 18.84
C ASN A 87 8.56 3.72 17.66
N ILE A 88 7.63 2.77 17.89
CA ILE A 88 6.67 2.32 16.87
C ILE A 88 5.81 3.50 16.40
N LYS A 89 5.28 4.29 17.33
CA LYS A 89 4.48 5.49 17.03
C LYS A 89 5.24 6.49 16.17
N GLU A 90 6.48 6.77 16.53
CA GLU A 90 7.35 7.67 15.75
C GLU A 90 7.52 7.19 14.31
N LYS A 91 7.83 5.89 14.09
CA LYS A 91 7.99 5.33 12.74
C LYS A 91 6.68 5.34 11.96
N CYS A 92 5.57 5.04 12.62
CA CYS A 92 4.23 5.08 12.04
C CYS A 92 3.88 6.48 11.52
N ILE A 93 4.07 7.52 12.33
CA ILE A 93 3.82 8.93 11.96
C ILE A 93 4.74 9.37 10.82
N ASN A 94 6.03 9.11 10.96
CA ASN A 94 7.04 9.64 10.05
C ASN A 94 7.02 8.98 8.68
N GLY A 95 6.83 7.66 8.63
CA GLY A 95 6.97 6.87 7.41
C GLY A 95 5.68 6.64 6.64
N ARG A 96 4.55 6.50 7.32
CA ARG A 96 3.21 6.20 6.76
C ARG A 96 3.24 5.15 5.66
N ARG A 97 3.94 4.03 5.91
CA ARG A 97 4.21 3.02 4.89
C ARG A 97 2.98 2.19 4.58
N THR A 98 2.67 2.08 3.29
CA THR A 98 1.56 1.31 2.74
C THR A 98 2.05 0.37 1.64
N GLY A 99 1.45 -0.79 1.52
CA GLY A 99 1.74 -1.79 0.49
C GLY A 99 0.47 -2.23 -0.21
N LEU A 100 0.15 -1.61 -1.35
CA LEU A 100 -0.96 -2.02 -2.19
C LEU A 100 -0.51 -3.10 -3.17
N GLY A 101 -1.16 -4.26 -3.11
CA GLY A 101 -0.87 -5.41 -3.94
C GLY A 101 -2.07 -5.91 -4.71
N ILE A 102 -1.85 -7.00 -5.45
CA ILE A 102 -2.85 -7.70 -6.24
C ILE A 102 -2.82 -9.20 -5.95
N THR A 103 -3.92 -9.87 -6.24
CA THR A 103 -4.04 -11.33 -6.25
C THR A 103 -4.90 -11.79 -7.43
N ALA A 104 -4.94 -13.09 -7.69
CA ALA A 104 -5.75 -13.72 -8.74
C ALA A 104 -5.41 -13.25 -10.16
N GLU A 105 -4.14 -12.94 -10.44
CA GLU A 105 -3.70 -12.58 -11.80
C GLU A 105 -3.87 -13.74 -12.80
N GLY A 106 -3.49 -14.95 -12.40
CA GLY A 106 -3.71 -16.15 -13.23
C GLY A 106 -5.19 -16.42 -13.50
N ASP A 107 -6.05 -16.24 -12.48
CA ASP A 107 -7.51 -16.41 -12.63
C ASP A 107 -8.10 -15.35 -13.55
N MET A 108 -7.64 -14.11 -13.45
CA MET A 108 -8.02 -13.01 -14.33
C MET A 108 -7.67 -13.32 -15.78
N LEU A 109 -6.43 -13.73 -16.05
CA LEU A 109 -5.98 -14.08 -17.42
C LEU A 109 -6.78 -15.26 -17.96
N ALA A 110 -7.00 -16.31 -17.16
CA ALA A 110 -7.80 -17.45 -17.56
C ALA A 110 -9.25 -17.05 -17.90
N ALA A 111 -9.86 -16.19 -17.10
CA ALA A 111 -11.21 -15.69 -17.31
C ALA A 111 -11.35 -14.80 -18.56
N LEU A 112 -10.26 -14.14 -18.97
CA LEU A 112 -10.17 -13.35 -20.19
C LEU A 112 -9.82 -14.20 -21.44
N GLY A 113 -9.51 -15.50 -21.25
CA GLY A 113 -9.05 -16.36 -22.35
C GLY A 113 -7.59 -16.12 -22.75
N ILE A 114 -6.82 -15.41 -21.95
CA ILE A 114 -5.42 -15.09 -22.19
C ILE A 114 -4.53 -16.14 -21.52
N ARG A 115 -3.62 -16.74 -22.28
CA ARG A 115 -2.73 -17.77 -21.75
C ARG A 115 -1.61 -17.15 -20.91
N TYR A 116 -1.47 -17.60 -19.67
CA TYR A 116 -0.39 -17.20 -18.76
C TYR A 116 1.00 -17.52 -19.35
N GLY A 117 1.95 -16.60 -19.19
CA GLY A 117 3.34 -16.77 -19.65
C GLY A 117 3.56 -16.56 -21.16
N THR A 118 2.56 -16.10 -21.90
CA THR A 118 2.70 -15.66 -23.28
C THR A 118 3.02 -14.17 -23.37
N ASN A 119 3.47 -13.69 -24.54
CA ASN A 119 3.69 -12.27 -24.77
C ASN A 119 2.41 -11.45 -24.53
N GLU A 120 1.27 -11.94 -25.03
CA GLU A 120 -0.04 -11.31 -24.81
C GLU A 120 -0.37 -11.21 -23.30
N GLY A 121 -0.17 -12.30 -22.55
CA GLY A 121 -0.36 -12.31 -21.10
C GLY A 121 0.56 -11.32 -20.39
N ASN A 122 1.82 -11.26 -20.78
CA ASN A 122 2.80 -10.34 -20.20
C ASN A 122 2.45 -8.87 -20.51
N GLU A 123 2.02 -8.56 -21.73
CA GLU A 123 1.58 -7.21 -22.11
C GLU A 123 0.33 -6.79 -21.33
N PHE A 124 -0.63 -7.71 -21.18
CA PHE A 124 -1.83 -7.44 -20.40
C PHE A 124 -1.51 -7.21 -18.93
N SER A 125 -0.70 -8.07 -18.32
CA SER A 125 -0.22 -7.92 -16.94
C SER A 125 0.52 -6.61 -16.74
N ASN A 126 1.41 -6.24 -17.67
CA ASN A 126 2.12 -4.97 -17.62
C ASN A 126 1.16 -3.78 -17.59
N LYS A 127 0.10 -3.80 -18.42
CA LYS A 127 -0.92 -2.74 -18.41
C LYS A 127 -1.67 -2.65 -17.07
N VAL A 128 -2.02 -3.80 -16.46
CA VAL A 128 -2.67 -3.82 -15.14
C VAL A 128 -1.75 -3.21 -14.08
N HIS A 129 -0.48 -3.61 -14.06
CA HIS A 129 0.50 -3.10 -13.10
C HIS A 129 0.82 -1.62 -13.32
N GLN A 130 0.84 -1.14 -14.56
CA GLN A 130 1.01 0.28 -14.88
C GLN A 130 -0.14 1.11 -14.29
N ILE A 131 -1.39 0.67 -14.47
CA ILE A 131 -2.55 1.36 -13.89
C ILE A 131 -2.49 1.31 -12.36
N LEU A 132 -2.17 0.16 -11.76
CA LEU A 132 -1.98 0.04 -10.32
C LEU A 132 -0.98 1.07 -9.79
N LYS A 133 0.19 1.13 -10.41
CA LYS A 133 1.28 2.04 -10.03
C LYS A 133 0.84 3.51 -10.13
N ILE A 134 0.39 3.93 -11.31
CA ILE A 134 0.03 5.33 -11.57
C ILE A 134 -1.13 5.78 -10.67
N ALA A 135 -2.18 4.95 -10.53
CA ALA A 135 -3.33 5.30 -9.70
C ALA A 135 -2.98 5.38 -8.21
N ALA A 136 -2.13 4.48 -7.70
CA ALA A 136 -1.68 4.51 -6.31
C ALA A 136 -0.83 5.75 -6.01
N TYR A 137 0.15 6.07 -6.87
CA TYR A 137 0.96 7.29 -6.71
C TYR A 137 0.12 8.57 -6.86
N SER A 138 -0.80 8.62 -7.83
CA SER A 138 -1.72 9.76 -7.97
C SER A 138 -2.55 9.98 -6.71
N ALA A 139 -3.10 8.90 -6.13
CA ALA A 139 -3.85 8.99 -4.87
C ALA A 139 -2.96 9.47 -3.71
N SER A 140 -1.70 9.02 -3.65
CA SER A 140 -0.74 9.49 -2.64
C SER A 140 -0.45 10.98 -2.78
N VAL A 141 -0.27 11.47 -4.01
CA VAL A 141 -0.09 12.92 -4.29
C VAL A 141 -1.34 13.72 -3.89
N ASP A 142 -2.53 13.21 -4.19
CA ASP A 142 -3.78 13.89 -3.82
C ASP A 142 -3.95 13.93 -2.29
N MET A 143 -3.63 12.85 -1.58
CA MET A 143 -3.61 12.86 -0.11
C MET A 143 -2.58 13.86 0.46
N ALA A 144 -1.40 13.99 -0.17
CA ALA A 144 -0.39 14.96 0.25
C ALA A 144 -0.87 16.42 0.04
N LYS A 145 -1.69 16.70 -0.96
CA LYS A 145 -2.34 18.01 -1.13
C LYS A 145 -3.37 18.30 -0.02
N ASP A 146 -4.11 17.27 0.39
CA ASP A 146 -5.16 17.40 1.39
C ASP A 146 -4.61 17.47 2.84
N ARG A 147 -3.60 16.66 3.15
CA ARG A 147 -3.11 16.39 4.51
C ARG A 147 -1.68 16.84 4.78
N GLY A 148 -0.96 17.29 3.76
CA GLY A 148 0.48 17.51 3.77
C GLY A 148 1.28 16.23 3.44
N SER A 149 2.55 16.40 3.10
CA SER A 149 3.45 15.27 2.86
C SER A 149 3.79 14.57 4.18
N PHE A 150 4.03 13.26 4.12
CA PHE A 150 4.50 12.53 5.30
C PHE A 150 5.90 13.04 5.74
N PRO A 151 6.23 13.05 7.05
CA PRO A 151 7.37 13.79 7.59
C PRO A 151 8.74 13.43 7.01
N ILE A 152 8.99 12.16 6.67
CA ILE A 152 10.27 11.75 6.06
C ILE A 152 10.33 11.94 4.54
N SER A 153 9.27 12.46 3.91
CA SER A 153 9.30 12.81 2.49
C SER A 153 10.34 13.90 2.24
N ASN A 154 11.25 13.65 1.31
CA ASN A 154 12.34 14.55 1.00
C ASN A 154 12.53 14.64 -0.52
N ALA A 155 12.17 15.78 -1.10
CA ALA A 155 12.23 16.02 -2.52
C ALA A 155 13.66 15.89 -3.09
N GLU A 156 14.70 16.31 -2.34
CA GLU A 156 16.09 16.20 -2.79
C GLU A 156 16.54 14.74 -2.92
N ARG A 157 16.05 13.85 -2.05
CA ARG A 157 16.32 12.40 -2.16
C ARG A 157 15.63 11.74 -3.34
N GLU A 158 14.48 12.27 -3.74
CA GLU A 158 13.68 11.75 -4.85
C GLU A 158 14.13 12.32 -6.21
N GLU A 159 14.92 13.38 -6.25
CA GLU A 159 15.34 14.06 -7.49
C GLU A 159 16.08 13.14 -8.46
N ASN A 160 16.86 12.18 -7.94
CA ASN A 160 17.62 11.21 -8.74
C ASN A 160 17.10 9.76 -8.57
N ASN A 161 15.82 9.60 -8.16
CA ASN A 161 15.24 8.28 -7.98
C ASN A 161 14.80 7.70 -9.34
N PRO A 162 15.41 6.59 -9.82
CA PRO A 162 15.09 6.00 -11.13
C PRO A 162 13.61 5.56 -11.26
N VAL A 163 12.94 5.29 -10.15
CA VAL A 163 11.51 4.97 -10.15
C VAL A 163 10.68 6.20 -10.46
N MET A 164 11.05 7.37 -9.90
CA MET A 164 10.36 8.63 -10.15
C MET A 164 10.57 9.11 -11.58
N GLU A 165 11.74 8.88 -12.17
CA GLU A 165 11.99 9.17 -13.59
C GLU A 165 11.08 8.35 -14.49
N ARG A 166 10.99 7.04 -14.27
CA ARG A 166 10.08 6.17 -15.03
C ARG A 166 8.60 6.53 -14.88
N ILE A 167 8.16 6.97 -13.70
CA ILE A 167 6.78 7.41 -13.50
C ILE A 167 6.46 8.69 -14.29
N LYS A 168 7.45 9.58 -14.47
CA LYS A 168 7.28 10.81 -15.26
C LYS A 168 7.20 10.55 -16.77
N GLU A 169 7.79 9.45 -17.25
CA GLU A 169 7.79 9.05 -18.66
C GLU A 169 6.50 8.30 -19.08
N GLU A 170 5.74 7.77 -18.14
CA GLU A 170 4.48 7.04 -18.35
C GLU A 170 3.24 7.94 -18.20
#